data_e423f9e158c6a2d51657bafe4ed95cd5
#
_entry.id   e423f9e158c6a2d51657bafe4ed95cd5
#
_cell.length_a   1.000
_cell.length_b   1.000
_cell.length_c   1.000
_cell.angle_alpha   90.00
_cell.angle_beta   90.00
_cell.angle_gamma   90.00
#
_symmetry.space_group_name_H-M   'P 1'
#
loop_
_entity.id
_entity.type
_entity.pdbx_description
1 polymer ?
#
loop_
_entity_poly.entity_id
_entity_poly.type
_entity_poly.pdbx_seq_one_letter_code
_entity_poly.pdbx_strand_id
1 'polypeptide(L)'
;MEPRPADFQLSAAFGALSDASRREMIRLLLQKPRRAGELAECVEMSPQALSRHLRVLRKAGLVSEHGVENDARVRIYSVQATAFQPVQQWMAQVEDLWRRQLQAFKALAENPRRPGRPKT
;
A
#
# COMPACT_ATOMS: atom_id res chain seq x y z
N MET A 1 -23.85 9.04 -1.66
CA MET A 1 -23.41 7.78 -1.12
C MET A 1 -22.19 7.97 -0.24
N GLU A 2 -22.27 7.49 0.96
CA GLU A 2 -21.17 7.68 1.89
C GLU A 2 -20.08 6.65 1.72
N PRO A 3 -18.81 7.04 1.76
CA PRO A 3 -17.73 6.08 1.65
C PRO A 3 -17.73 5.16 2.86
N ARG A 4 -17.29 3.94 2.65
CA ARG A 4 -17.20 2.97 3.73
C ARG A 4 -15.88 3.19 4.47
N PRO A 5 -15.78 2.73 5.73
CA PRO A 5 -14.51 2.88 6.46
C PRO A 5 -13.32 2.29 5.73
N ALA A 6 -13.52 1.18 5.03
CA ALA A 6 -12.43 0.58 4.26
C ALA A 6 -11.95 1.50 3.14
N ASP A 7 -12.84 2.33 2.60
CA ASP A 7 -12.44 3.27 1.56
C ASP A 7 -11.53 4.36 2.10
N PHE A 8 -11.77 4.80 3.33
CA PHE A 8 -10.89 5.77 3.96
C PHE A 8 -9.51 5.18 4.21
N GLN A 9 -9.47 3.93 4.67
CA GLN A 9 -8.20 3.26 4.90
C GLN A 9 -7.45 3.06 3.59
N LEU A 10 -8.15 2.67 2.56
CA LEU A 10 -7.54 2.47 1.24
C LEU A 10 -6.96 3.77 0.70
N SER A 11 -7.73 4.84 0.77
CA SER A 11 -7.27 6.14 0.29
C SER A 11 -6.08 6.64 1.09
N ALA A 12 -6.10 6.45 2.40
CA ALA A 12 -4.98 6.85 3.25
C ALA A 12 -3.72 6.08 2.88
N ALA A 13 -3.85 4.77 2.63
CA ALA A 13 -2.71 3.95 2.25
C ALA A 13 -2.14 4.40 0.90
N PHE A 14 -3.00 4.62 -0.09
CA PHE A 14 -2.53 5.09 -1.38
C PHE A 14 -1.87 6.46 -1.28
N GLY A 15 -2.45 7.36 -0.48
CA GLY A 15 -1.87 8.67 -0.27
C GLY A 15 -0.49 8.57 0.34
N ALA A 16 -0.35 7.76 1.37
CA ALA A 16 0.95 7.59 2.02
C ALA A 16 1.97 6.97 1.08
N LEU A 17 1.53 6.04 0.22
CA LEU A 17 2.44 5.35 -0.68
C LEU A 17 2.70 6.11 -1.98
N SER A 18 2.10 7.28 -2.15
CA SER A 18 2.32 8.05 -3.37
C SER A 18 3.71 8.70 -3.41
N ASP A 19 4.40 8.75 -2.29
CA ASP A 19 5.73 9.33 -2.20
C ASP A 19 6.81 8.27 -2.24
N ALA A 20 7.82 8.47 -3.09
CA ALA A 20 8.87 7.48 -3.27
C ALA A 20 9.68 7.24 -2.00
N SER A 21 9.95 8.29 -1.24
CA SER A 21 10.70 8.13 0.02
C SER A 21 9.94 7.28 1.01
N ARG A 22 8.64 7.47 1.09
CA ARG A 22 7.83 6.66 2.01
C ARG A 22 7.77 5.21 1.56
N ARG A 23 7.71 4.95 0.26
CA ARG A 23 7.77 3.57 -0.23
C ARG A 23 9.08 2.92 0.12
N GLU A 24 10.19 3.66 0.03
CA GLU A 24 11.49 3.12 0.42
C GLU A 24 11.54 2.82 1.91
N MET A 25 10.96 3.69 2.72
CA MET A 25 10.90 3.45 4.16
C MET A 25 10.11 2.18 4.48
N ILE A 26 8.99 1.98 3.81
CA ILE A 26 8.22 0.75 3.97
C ILE A 26 9.05 -0.47 3.58
N ARG A 27 9.76 -0.39 2.47
CA ARG A 27 10.60 -1.50 2.01
C ARG A 27 11.64 -1.87 3.06
N LEU A 28 12.26 -0.87 3.64
CA LEU A 28 13.28 -1.08 4.68
C LEU A 28 12.66 -1.67 5.95
N LEU A 29 11.49 -1.18 6.33
CA LEU A 29 10.82 -1.68 7.52
C LEU A 29 10.25 -3.08 7.34
N LEU A 30 9.98 -3.46 6.10
CA LEU A 30 9.58 -4.84 5.84
C LEU A 30 10.73 -5.82 6.03
N GLN A 31 11.96 -5.35 5.90
CA GLN A 31 13.11 -6.19 6.16
C GLN A 31 13.26 -6.45 7.66
N LYS A 32 13.09 -5.42 8.46
CA LYS A 32 13.14 -5.54 9.91
C LYS A 32 12.70 -4.22 10.55
N PRO A 33 12.22 -4.25 11.77
CA PRO A 33 11.93 -3.02 12.51
C PRO A 33 13.21 -2.20 12.67
N ARG A 34 13.07 -0.88 12.73
CA ARG A 34 14.22 0.01 12.82
C ARG A 34 13.92 1.22 13.67
N ARG A 35 14.96 1.79 14.21
CA ARG A 35 14.85 3.06 14.92
C ARG A 35 14.82 4.18 13.89
N ALA A 36 14.29 5.33 14.30
CA ALA A 36 14.21 6.48 13.40
C ALA A 36 15.58 6.89 12.87
N GLY A 37 16.59 6.86 13.74
CA GLY A 37 17.94 7.23 13.31
C GLY A 37 18.48 6.32 12.24
N GLU A 38 18.22 5.02 12.37
CA GLU A 38 18.65 4.07 11.36
C GLU A 38 17.99 4.32 10.03
N LEU A 39 16.67 4.58 10.07
CA LEU A 39 15.94 4.90 8.84
C LEU A 39 16.48 6.14 8.18
N ALA A 40 16.73 7.18 8.99
CA ALA A 40 17.24 8.43 8.44
C ALA A 40 18.54 8.23 7.70
N GLU A 41 19.41 7.41 8.27
CA GLU A 41 20.69 7.11 7.61
C GLU A 41 20.49 6.34 6.32
N CYS A 42 19.59 5.37 6.32
CA CYS A 42 19.35 4.54 5.15
C CYS A 42 18.75 5.34 3.99
N VAL A 43 17.85 6.28 4.29
CA VAL A 43 17.18 7.05 3.23
C VAL A 43 17.81 8.41 3.02
N GLU A 44 18.92 8.69 3.74
CA GLU A 44 19.66 9.94 3.57
C GLU A 44 18.80 11.17 3.66
N MET A 45 18.03 11.30 4.73
CA MET A 45 17.24 12.49 4.93
C MET A 45 17.39 12.99 6.36
N SER A 46 17.01 14.24 6.57
CA SER A 46 17.12 14.83 7.88
C SER A 46 16.13 14.20 8.85
N PRO A 47 16.40 14.26 10.15
CA PRO A 47 15.44 13.72 11.12
C PRO A 47 14.08 14.40 11.04
N GLN A 48 14.05 15.69 10.70
CA GLN A 48 12.78 16.42 10.59
C GLN A 48 11.96 15.89 9.41
N ALA A 49 12.60 15.68 8.26
CA ALA A 49 11.91 15.15 7.09
C ALA A 49 11.42 13.75 7.36
N LEU A 50 12.28 12.92 7.97
CA LEU A 50 11.90 11.56 8.31
C LEU A 50 10.70 11.54 9.24
N SER A 51 10.71 12.41 10.23
CA SER A 51 9.63 12.48 11.20
C SER A 51 8.30 12.79 10.54
N ARG A 52 8.30 13.70 9.56
CA ARG A 52 7.08 14.03 8.82
C ARG A 52 6.58 12.83 8.04
N HIS A 53 7.48 12.11 7.38
CA HIS A 53 7.09 10.92 6.61
C HIS A 53 6.56 9.81 7.52
N LEU A 54 7.20 9.62 8.66
CA LEU A 54 6.74 8.61 9.62
C LEU A 54 5.35 8.93 10.14
N ARG A 55 5.08 10.23 10.35
CA ARG A 55 3.76 10.64 10.81
C ARG A 55 2.69 10.29 9.78
N VAL A 56 2.96 10.54 8.51
CA VAL A 56 2.02 10.20 7.44
C VAL A 56 1.78 8.70 7.41
N LEU A 57 2.85 7.92 7.48
CA LEU A 57 2.75 6.46 7.45
C LEU A 57 1.98 5.91 8.65
N ARG A 58 2.21 6.49 9.83
CA ARG A 58 1.50 6.06 11.03
C ARG A 58 0.02 6.42 10.96
N LYS A 59 -0.30 7.60 10.48
CA LYS A 59 -1.70 8.01 10.36
C LYS A 59 -2.44 7.14 9.37
N ALA A 60 -1.75 6.67 8.36
CA ALA A 60 -2.36 5.78 7.38
C ALA A 60 -2.48 4.33 7.87
N GLY A 61 -1.94 4.05 9.05
CA GLY A 61 -2.02 2.71 9.61
C GLY A 61 -1.02 1.72 9.03
N LEU A 62 -0.05 2.21 8.27
CA LEU A 62 0.92 1.32 7.64
C LEU A 62 2.09 0.99 8.55
N VAL A 63 2.40 1.88 9.48
CA VAL A 63 3.55 1.75 10.36
C VAL A 63 3.10 1.97 11.79
N SER A 64 3.67 1.21 12.70
CA SER A 64 3.44 1.40 14.13
C SER A 64 4.74 1.78 14.80
N GLU A 65 4.60 2.42 15.94
CA GLU A 65 5.72 2.86 16.75
C GLU A 65 5.66 2.17 18.09
N HIS A 66 6.79 1.63 18.52
CA HIS A 66 6.86 0.94 19.81
C HIS A 66 7.99 1.53 20.64
N GLY A 67 7.75 1.68 21.93
CA GLY A 67 8.81 2.05 22.85
C GLY A 67 9.65 0.85 23.20
N VAL A 68 10.87 1.13 23.67
CA VAL A 68 11.74 0.10 24.20
C VAL A 68 11.55 0.08 25.72
N GLU A 69 11.45 -1.13 26.28
CA GLU A 69 11.08 -1.30 27.64
C GLU A 69 11.89 -0.50 28.65
N ASN A 70 13.17 -0.41 28.48
CA ASN A 70 14.03 0.26 29.44
C ASN A 70 14.53 1.62 29.02
N ASP A 71 14.02 2.17 27.94
CA ASP A 71 14.47 3.48 27.49
C ASP A 71 13.32 4.19 26.77
N ALA A 72 12.71 5.15 27.45
CA ALA A 72 11.57 5.87 26.93
C ALA A 72 11.90 6.73 25.71
N ARG A 73 13.18 6.99 25.48
CA ARG A 73 13.58 7.82 24.34
C ARG A 73 13.76 7.04 23.06
N VAL A 74 13.82 5.72 23.15
CA VAL A 74 14.03 4.89 21.98
C VAL A 74 12.69 4.45 21.44
N ARG A 75 12.48 4.69 20.13
CA ARG A 75 11.27 4.28 19.44
C ARG A 75 11.66 3.42 18.25
N ILE A 76 10.95 2.32 18.12
CA ILE A 76 11.17 1.39 17.02
C ILE A 76 9.95 1.39 16.13
N TYR A 77 10.16 1.48 14.85
CA TYR A 77 9.10 1.50 13.87
C TYR A 77 9.04 0.18 13.12
N SER A 78 7.84 -0.27 12.84
CA SER A 78 7.64 -1.52 12.10
C SER A 78 6.39 -1.42 11.25
N VAL A 79 6.31 -2.26 10.22
CA VAL A 79 5.12 -2.34 9.39
C VAL A 79 4.10 -3.22 10.09
N GLN A 80 2.84 -2.80 10.07
CA GLN A 80 1.76 -3.59 10.64
C GLN A 80 1.47 -4.78 9.73
N ALA A 81 1.26 -5.94 10.34
CA ALA A 81 1.04 -7.17 9.56
C ALA A 81 -0.17 -7.07 8.63
N THR A 82 -1.22 -6.37 9.06
CA THR A 82 -2.45 -6.27 8.28
C THR A 82 -2.57 -4.95 7.55
N ALA A 83 -1.48 -4.17 7.53
CA ALA A 83 -1.53 -2.80 7.01
C ALA A 83 -1.96 -2.72 5.56
N PHE A 84 -1.56 -3.70 4.77
CA PHE A 84 -1.80 -3.66 3.34
C PHE A 84 -3.01 -4.44 2.87
N GLN A 85 -3.78 -5.00 3.79
CA GLN A 85 -4.97 -5.77 3.41
C GLN A 85 -5.94 -4.99 2.53
N PRO A 86 -6.29 -3.74 2.84
CA PRO A 86 -7.21 -3.02 1.96
C PRO A 86 -6.65 -2.84 0.56
N VAL A 87 -5.35 -2.59 0.44
CA VAL A 87 -4.70 -2.44 -0.86
C VAL A 87 -4.73 -3.76 -1.61
N GLN A 88 -4.39 -4.85 -0.92
CA GLN A 88 -4.38 -6.17 -1.54
C GLN A 88 -5.77 -6.56 -2.03
N GLN A 89 -6.79 -6.30 -1.24
CA GLN A 89 -8.16 -6.63 -1.62
C GLN A 89 -8.60 -5.84 -2.83
N TRP A 90 -8.26 -4.56 -2.86
CA TRP A 90 -8.61 -3.73 -3.99
C TRP A 90 -7.89 -4.19 -5.26
N MET A 91 -6.59 -4.51 -5.12
CA MET A 91 -5.82 -5.00 -6.26
C MET A 91 -6.38 -6.30 -6.79
N ALA A 92 -6.78 -7.19 -5.89
CA ALA A 92 -7.36 -8.46 -6.29
C ALA A 92 -8.66 -8.27 -7.09
N GLN A 93 -9.48 -7.31 -6.66
CA GLN A 93 -10.71 -6.99 -7.37
C GLN A 93 -10.42 -6.45 -8.77
N VAL A 94 -9.46 -5.56 -8.87
CA VAL A 94 -9.08 -4.97 -10.15
C VAL A 94 -8.51 -6.03 -11.08
N GLU A 95 -7.66 -6.89 -10.54
CA GLU A 95 -7.07 -7.97 -11.33
C GLU A 95 -8.13 -8.93 -11.84
N ASP A 96 -9.13 -9.23 -11.02
CA ASP A 96 -10.19 -10.12 -11.42
C ASP A 96 -11.02 -9.53 -12.55
N LEU A 97 -11.38 -8.25 -12.44
CA LEU A 97 -12.10 -7.57 -13.50
C LEU A 97 -11.29 -7.50 -14.79
N TRP A 98 -10.01 -7.20 -14.64
CA TRP A 98 -9.12 -7.11 -15.79
C TRP A 98 -8.99 -8.46 -16.48
N ARG A 99 -8.87 -9.52 -15.70
CA ARG A 99 -8.75 -10.87 -16.25
C ARG A 99 -10.00 -11.26 -17.02
N ARG A 100 -11.17 -10.92 -16.49
CA ARG A 100 -12.42 -11.19 -17.18
C ARG A 100 -12.52 -10.45 -18.49
N GLN A 101 -12.08 -9.20 -18.49
CA GLN A 101 -12.08 -8.41 -19.72
C GLN A 101 -11.15 -9.01 -20.77
N LEU A 102 -9.97 -9.45 -20.33
CA LEU A 102 -9.02 -10.08 -21.26
C LEU A 102 -9.56 -11.37 -21.83
N GLN A 103 -10.23 -12.16 -20.99
CA GLN A 103 -10.81 -13.42 -21.47
C GLN A 103 -11.91 -13.17 -22.47
N ALA A 104 -12.76 -12.19 -22.23
CA ALA A 104 -13.81 -11.86 -23.15
C ALA A 104 -13.24 -11.39 -24.48
N PHE A 105 -12.21 -10.56 -24.41
CA PHE A 105 -11.55 -10.04 -25.58
C PHE A 105 -10.89 -11.16 -26.37
N LYS A 106 -10.25 -12.08 -25.66
CA LYS A 106 -9.60 -13.21 -26.30
C LYS A 106 -10.61 -14.11 -26.99
N ALA A 107 -11.74 -14.35 -26.36
CA ALA A 107 -12.80 -15.15 -26.95
C ALA A 107 -13.29 -14.54 -28.26
N LEU A 108 -13.44 -13.22 -28.30
CA LEU A 108 -13.83 -12.54 -29.50
C LEU A 108 -12.78 -12.69 -30.60
N ALA A 109 -11.54 -12.56 -30.23
CA ALA A 109 -10.46 -12.67 -31.20
C ALA A 109 -10.35 -14.08 -31.79
N GLU A 110 -10.60 -15.07 -30.94
CA GLU A 110 -10.49 -16.45 -31.38
C GLU A 110 -11.72 -16.93 -32.13
N ASN A 111 -12.84 -16.22 -32.01
CA ASN A 111 -14.05 -16.61 -32.64
C ASN A 111 -14.73 -15.42 -33.26
N PRO A 112 -14.15 -14.83 -34.23
CA PRO A 112 -14.66 -13.56 -34.74
C PRO A 112 -16.02 -13.64 -35.42
N ARG A 113 -16.48 -14.85 -35.77
CA ARG A 113 -17.75 -14.95 -36.36
C ARG A 113 -18.88 -14.91 -35.43
N ARG A 114 -18.68 -15.16 -34.17
CA ARG A 114 -19.73 -15.21 -33.22
C ARG A 114 -20.32 -13.91 -32.88
N PRO A 115 -19.53 -12.92 -32.61
CA PRO A 115 -20.09 -11.72 -32.04
C PRO A 115 -20.95 -10.99 -33.02
N GLY A 116 -21.95 -10.49 -32.51
CA GLY A 116 -22.77 -9.67 -33.27
C GLY A 116 -23.44 -10.29 -34.42
N ARG A 117 -23.48 -11.57 -34.46
CA ARG A 117 -24.15 -12.14 -35.49
C ARG A 117 -25.44 -12.52 -35.09
N PRO A 118 -26.39 -11.79 -35.22
CA PRO A 118 -27.72 -12.22 -34.89
C PRO A 118 -28.04 -13.28 -35.82
N LYS A 119 -28.61 -14.24 -35.34
CA LYS A 119 -28.94 -15.24 -36.15
C LYS A 119 -30.15 -14.93 -36.67
N THR A 120 -30.46 -14.41 -37.30
CA THR A 120 -31.75 -14.12 -37.80
C THR A 120 -32.64 -15.19 -37.95
#